data_c8cfdc2280aade914a2a78348b40bfca
#
_entry.id   c8cfdc2280aade914a2a78348b40bfca
#
_cell.length_a   1.000
_cell.length_b   1.000
_cell.length_c   1.000
_cell.angle_alpha   90.00
_cell.angle_beta   90.00
_cell.angle_gamma   90.00
#
_symmetry.space_group_name_H-M   'P 1'
#
loop_
_entity.id
_entity.type
_entity.pdbx_description
1 polymer ?
#
loop_
_entity_poly.entity_id
_entity_poly.type
_entity_poly.pdbx_seq_one_letter_code
_entity_poly.pdbx_strand_id
1 'polypeptide(L)'
;SQQIYINRITKGVYELGSVFKSFTLAAALNLNLLKPDEIFYNLEKKMKCGNRIISEYDEELPKNLSVEQILIKSGNIGSVKIGQIIGKDNLKNFLKKIGVLDRTKFDIEEVGTPLPFKWGDCKLKTVSYGHGITTTPLQIAKAYSILSNGGYEIEPTLIKKNHYIKGNKLLNH
;
A
#
# COMPACT_ATOMS: atom_id res chain seq x y z
N SER A 1 -25.05 -13.59 25.29
CA SER A 1 -23.73 -13.31 24.71
C SER A 1 -23.57 -11.79 24.54
N GLN A 2 -22.67 -11.16 25.31
CA GLN A 2 -22.34 -9.78 25.12
C GLN A 2 -21.75 -9.64 23.72
N GLN A 3 -22.40 -8.89 22.83
CA GLN A 3 -21.80 -8.45 21.58
C GLN A 3 -20.61 -7.54 21.93
N ILE A 4 -19.40 -8.03 21.70
CA ILE A 4 -18.20 -7.22 21.85
C ILE A 4 -18.18 -6.23 20.68
N TYR A 5 -18.47 -4.98 20.95
CA TYR A 5 -18.35 -3.88 19.99
C TYR A 5 -16.87 -3.57 19.75
N ILE A 6 -16.38 -3.90 18.57
CA ILE A 6 -15.00 -3.60 18.16
C ILE A 6 -15.02 -2.28 17.39
N ASN A 7 -14.13 -1.36 17.74
CA ASN A 7 -13.91 -0.18 16.94
C ASN A 7 -13.27 -0.57 15.60
N ARG A 8 -14.07 -0.55 14.54
CA ARG A 8 -13.64 -1.00 13.20
C ARG A 8 -12.56 -0.12 12.58
N ILE A 9 -12.44 1.15 13.00
CA ILE A 9 -11.47 2.10 12.44
C ILE A 9 -10.09 1.87 13.03
N THR A 10 -10.02 1.70 14.35
CA THR A 10 -8.73 1.61 15.05
C THR A 10 -8.27 0.17 15.23
N LYS A 11 -9.18 -0.76 15.55
CA LYS A 11 -8.86 -2.17 15.89
C LYS A 11 -9.15 -3.16 14.77
N GLY A 12 -10.12 -2.89 13.91
CA GLY A 12 -10.42 -3.76 12.77
C GLY A 12 -9.22 -3.86 11.83
N VAL A 13 -8.83 -5.09 11.47
CA VAL A 13 -7.71 -5.37 10.56
C VAL A 13 -8.26 -6.03 9.31
N TYR A 14 -8.02 -5.40 8.16
CA TYR A 14 -8.61 -5.79 6.89
C TYR A 14 -7.55 -5.91 5.80
N GLU A 15 -7.80 -6.78 4.82
CA GLU A 15 -7.05 -6.84 3.59
C GLU A 15 -7.46 -5.68 2.67
N LEU A 16 -6.49 -5.01 2.05
CA LEU A 16 -6.71 -3.71 1.43
C LEU A 16 -7.15 -3.76 -0.03
N GLY A 17 -6.79 -4.82 -0.73
CA GLY A 17 -7.05 -4.90 -2.17
C GLY A 17 -6.44 -3.72 -2.94
N SER A 18 -7.14 -3.28 -3.98
CA SER A 18 -6.64 -2.29 -4.95
C SER A 18 -6.33 -0.90 -4.37
N VAL A 19 -6.86 -0.55 -3.20
CA VAL A 19 -6.48 0.68 -2.48
C VAL A 19 -4.98 0.71 -2.20
N PHE A 20 -4.36 -0.44 -2.03
CA PHE A 20 -2.94 -0.56 -1.76
C PHE A 20 -2.03 -0.18 -2.95
N LYS A 21 -2.51 -0.25 -4.18
CA LYS A 21 -1.70 0.02 -5.39
C LYS A 21 -1.06 1.40 -5.40
N SER A 22 -1.71 2.39 -4.78
CA SER A 22 -1.15 3.73 -4.60
C SER A 22 0.16 3.72 -3.82
N PHE A 23 0.31 2.84 -2.82
CA PHE A 23 1.56 2.73 -2.07
C PHE A 23 2.67 2.07 -2.87
N THR A 24 2.33 1.07 -3.68
CA THR A 24 3.29 0.44 -4.59
C THR A 24 3.82 1.44 -5.61
N LEU A 25 2.92 2.22 -6.23
CA LEU A 25 3.33 3.26 -7.16
C LEU A 25 4.15 4.35 -6.46
N ALA A 26 3.70 4.84 -5.31
CA ALA A 26 4.42 5.85 -4.54
C ALA A 26 5.84 5.39 -4.15
N ALA A 27 6.01 4.11 -3.81
CA ALA A 27 7.33 3.54 -3.54
C ALA A 27 8.25 3.61 -4.77
N ALA A 28 7.76 3.26 -5.96
CA ALA A 28 8.54 3.31 -7.19
C ALA A 28 8.96 4.74 -7.54
N LEU A 29 8.02 5.69 -7.43
CA LEU A 29 8.28 7.12 -7.71
C LEU A 29 9.26 7.72 -6.68
N ASN A 30 9.04 7.48 -5.39
CA ASN A 30 9.91 7.99 -4.32
C ASN A 30 11.35 7.47 -4.41
N LEU A 31 11.54 6.29 -4.97
CA LEU A 31 12.85 5.68 -5.20
C LEU A 31 13.45 6.05 -6.58
N ASN A 32 12.77 6.89 -7.37
CA ASN A 32 13.15 7.27 -8.74
C ASN A 32 13.41 6.06 -9.66
N LEU A 33 12.68 4.96 -9.45
CA LEU A 33 12.82 3.74 -10.26
C LEU A 33 12.00 3.77 -11.54
N LEU A 34 10.92 4.54 -11.55
CA LEU A 34 9.98 4.68 -12.66
C LEU A 34 9.48 6.12 -12.75
N LYS A 35 9.00 6.48 -13.94
CA LYS A 35 8.28 7.75 -14.19
C LYS A 35 6.80 7.47 -14.45
N PRO A 36 5.88 8.42 -14.19
CA PRO A 36 4.45 8.22 -14.40
C PRO A 36 4.08 7.87 -15.85
N ASP A 37 4.78 8.44 -16.82
CA ASP A 37 4.58 8.28 -18.25
C ASP A 37 5.32 7.07 -18.87
N GLU A 38 6.15 6.39 -18.09
CA GLU A 38 6.89 5.21 -18.55
C GLU A 38 5.95 4.05 -18.89
N ILE A 39 6.14 3.45 -20.07
CA ILE A 39 5.20 2.46 -20.61
C ILE A 39 5.68 1.04 -20.35
N PHE A 40 4.82 0.22 -19.79
CA PHE A 40 4.95 -1.22 -19.74
C PHE A 40 4.31 -1.80 -21.00
N TYR A 41 5.08 -2.57 -21.75
CA TYR A 41 4.64 -3.21 -22.99
C TYR A 41 4.28 -4.68 -22.73
N ASN A 42 3.33 -5.19 -23.51
CA ASN A 42 2.97 -6.61 -23.53
C ASN A 42 2.58 -7.18 -22.16
N LEU A 43 1.84 -6.41 -21.35
CA LEU A 43 1.30 -6.88 -20.09
C LEU A 43 0.39 -8.09 -20.33
N GLU A 44 0.72 -9.19 -19.68
CA GLU A 44 -0.07 -10.40 -19.72
C GLU A 44 -1.36 -10.25 -18.91
N LYS A 45 -2.36 -11.06 -19.16
CA LYS A 45 -3.61 -11.08 -18.39
C LYS A 45 -3.52 -11.95 -17.14
N LYS A 46 -2.56 -12.85 -17.12
CA LYS A 46 -2.35 -13.81 -16.02
C LYS A 46 -0.86 -13.98 -15.74
N MET A 47 -0.53 -14.17 -14.47
CA MET A 47 0.84 -14.42 -14.03
C MET A 47 0.87 -15.54 -12.99
N LYS A 48 1.79 -16.48 -13.15
CA LYS A 48 1.97 -17.56 -12.18
C LYS A 48 2.64 -17.06 -10.89
N CYS A 49 2.16 -17.54 -9.75
CA CYS A 49 2.66 -17.22 -8.43
C CYS A 49 2.62 -18.48 -7.54
N GLY A 50 3.68 -19.29 -7.59
CA GLY A 50 3.67 -20.61 -6.98
C GLY A 50 2.59 -21.50 -7.61
N ASN A 51 1.71 -22.07 -6.79
CA ASN A 51 0.56 -22.88 -7.23
C ASN A 51 -0.69 -22.04 -7.55
N ARG A 52 -0.60 -20.72 -7.50
CA ARG A 52 -1.71 -19.80 -7.78
C ARG A 52 -1.46 -19.01 -9.05
N ILE A 53 -2.53 -18.45 -9.60
CA ILE A 53 -2.49 -17.55 -10.76
C ILE A 53 -3.01 -16.19 -10.27
N ILE A 54 -2.24 -15.14 -10.53
CA ILE A 54 -2.68 -13.75 -10.44
C ILE A 54 -3.28 -13.39 -11.79
N SER A 55 -4.48 -12.84 -11.81
CA SER A 55 -5.15 -12.39 -13.03
C SER A 55 -5.57 -10.93 -12.92
N GLU A 56 -5.76 -10.29 -14.07
CA GLU A 56 -6.47 -9.03 -14.14
C GLU A 56 -7.94 -9.25 -13.77
N TYR A 57 -8.56 -8.22 -13.19
CA TYR A 57 -10.01 -8.19 -12.95
C TYR A 57 -10.75 -7.87 -14.23
N ASP A 58 -10.23 -6.90 -14.99
CA ASP A 58 -10.75 -6.50 -16.30
C ASP A 58 -9.95 -7.20 -17.41
N GLU A 59 -10.58 -8.12 -18.13
CA GLU A 59 -9.97 -8.87 -19.23
C GLU A 59 -9.71 -8.00 -20.48
N GLU A 60 -10.37 -6.84 -20.59
CA GLU A 60 -10.22 -5.91 -21.71
C GLU A 60 -9.09 -4.88 -21.52
N LEU A 61 -8.41 -4.87 -20.36
CA LEU A 61 -7.28 -3.97 -20.12
C LEU A 61 -6.27 -4.01 -21.29
N PRO A 62 -5.82 -2.84 -21.79
CA PRO A 62 -4.77 -2.79 -22.83
C PRO A 62 -3.49 -3.49 -22.36
N LYS A 63 -2.78 -4.11 -23.32
CA LYS A 63 -1.49 -4.75 -23.03
C LYS A 63 -0.35 -3.75 -22.83
N ASN A 64 -0.53 -2.51 -23.26
CA ASN A 64 0.46 -1.44 -23.09
C ASN A 64 -0.16 -0.36 -22.24
N LEU A 65 0.41 -0.10 -21.07
CA LEU A 65 -0.06 0.88 -20.12
C LEU A 65 1.12 1.65 -19.53
N SER A 66 0.98 2.96 -19.38
CA SER A 66 1.92 3.72 -18.57
C SER A 66 1.76 3.38 -17.08
N VAL A 67 2.77 3.72 -16.29
CA VAL A 67 2.74 3.58 -14.82
C VAL A 67 1.49 4.24 -14.24
N GLU A 68 1.17 5.46 -14.68
CA GLU A 68 -0.04 6.17 -14.28
C GLU A 68 -1.32 5.42 -14.70
N GLN A 69 -1.38 4.94 -15.93
CA GLN A 69 -2.53 4.18 -16.44
C GLN A 69 -2.75 2.86 -15.69
N ILE A 70 -1.68 2.20 -15.24
CA ILE A 70 -1.78 1.00 -14.40
C ILE A 70 -2.54 1.31 -13.11
N LEU A 71 -2.27 2.47 -12.48
CA LEU A 71 -3.02 2.90 -11.30
C LEU A 71 -4.46 3.27 -11.62
N ILE A 72 -4.69 4.13 -12.61
CA ILE A 72 -6.02 4.61 -13.02
C ILE A 72 -6.95 3.45 -13.37
N LYS A 73 -6.44 2.49 -14.13
CA LYS A 73 -7.19 1.29 -14.55
C LYS A 73 -7.15 0.15 -13.53
N SER A 74 -6.48 0.35 -12.41
CA SER A 74 -6.34 -0.65 -11.35
C SER A 74 -5.78 -2.01 -11.82
N GLY A 75 -4.79 -1.99 -12.72
CA GLY A 75 -4.17 -3.20 -13.27
C GLY A 75 -3.41 -4.01 -12.21
N ASN A 76 -3.72 -5.29 -12.07
CA ASN A 76 -3.06 -6.18 -11.12
C ASN A 76 -1.66 -6.56 -11.61
N ILE A 77 -1.54 -7.01 -12.86
CA ILE A 77 -0.27 -7.47 -13.42
C ILE A 77 0.72 -6.31 -13.55
N GLY A 78 0.23 -5.13 -13.98
CA GLY A 78 1.04 -3.92 -13.98
C GLY A 78 1.59 -3.57 -12.61
N SER A 79 0.75 -3.62 -11.57
CA SER A 79 1.18 -3.38 -10.18
C SER A 79 2.20 -4.43 -9.70
N VAL A 80 2.05 -5.70 -10.10
CA VAL A 80 3.05 -6.74 -9.81
C VAL A 80 4.39 -6.42 -10.48
N LYS A 81 4.39 -5.99 -11.74
CA LYS A 81 5.62 -5.60 -12.46
C LYS A 81 6.32 -4.43 -11.79
N ILE A 82 5.56 -3.40 -11.37
CA ILE A 82 6.09 -2.28 -10.58
C ILE A 82 6.73 -2.79 -9.28
N GLY A 83 6.03 -3.65 -8.54
CA GLY A 83 6.56 -4.23 -7.30
C GLY A 83 7.83 -5.07 -7.51
N GLN A 84 7.93 -5.79 -8.61
CA GLN A 84 9.15 -6.54 -8.97
C GLN A 84 10.35 -5.62 -9.25
N ILE A 85 10.13 -4.47 -9.89
CA ILE A 85 11.15 -3.44 -10.11
C ILE A 85 11.61 -2.82 -8.80
N ILE A 86 10.68 -2.53 -7.89
CA ILE A 86 11.01 -2.01 -6.55
C ILE A 86 11.84 -3.03 -5.77
N GLY A 87 11.49 -4.28 -5.86
CA GLY A 87 12.08 -5.37 -5.09
C GLY A 87 11.55 -5.46 -3.65
N LYS A 88 11.73 -6.63 -3.07
CA LYS A 88 11.18 -7.01 -1.76
C LYS A 88 11.60 -6.06 -0.63
N ASP A 89 12.89 -5.79 -0.52
CA ASP A 89 13.42 -5.08 0.64
C ASP A 89 13.09 -3.57 0.56
N ASN A 90 13.13 -3.00 -0.63
CA ASN A 90 12.73 -1.61 -0.85
C ASN A 90 11.24 -1.40 -0.58
N LEU A 91 10.37 -2.28 -1.08
CA LEU A 91 8.93 -2.17 -0.83
C LEU A 91 8.63 -2.35 0.67
N LYS A 92 9.24 -3.33 1.32
CA LYS A 92 9.09 -3.55 2.76
C LYS A 92 9.52 -2.32 3.56
N ASN A 93 10.68 -1.75 3.25
CA ASN A 93 11.21 -0.57 3.94
C ASN A 93 10.31 0.66 3.73
N PHE A 94 9.83 0.87 2.51
CA PHE A 94 8.89 1.95 2.21
C PHE A 94 7.59 1.81 3.01
N LEU A 95 6.97 0.62 3.02
CA LEU A 95 5.73 0.36 3.76
C LEU A 95 5.89 0.53 5.26
N LYS A 96 7.04 0.11 5.80
CA LYS A 96 7.38 0.36 7.20
C LYS A 96 7.51 1.86 7.49
N LYS A 97 8.18 2.59 6.62
CA LYS A 97 8.41 4.03 6.74
C LYS A 97 7.11 4.84 6.79
N ILE A 98 6.10 4.47 5.99
CA ILE A 98 4.77 5.11 6.01
C ILE A 98 3.81 4.51 7.05
N GLY A 99 4.26 3.55 7.88
CA GLY A 99 3.51 3.01 9.02
C GLY A 99 2.44 1.96 8.68
N VAL A 100 2.48 1.33 7.50
CA VAL A 100 1.49 0.32 7.09
C VAL A 100 1.72 -1.04 7.76
N LEU A 101 2.97 -1.38 8.09
CA LEU A 101 3.34 -2.71 8.59
C LEU A 101 3.35 -2.83 10.11
N ASP A 102 3.43 -1.71 10.82
CA ASP A 102 3.59 -1.68 12.27
C ASP A 102 2.32 -1.09 12.92
N ARG A 103 2.05 -1.49 14.17
CA ARG A 103 0.96 -0.91 14.95
C ARG A 103 1.12 0.60 15.07
N THR A 104 0.07 1.36 14.73
CA THR A 104 0.08 2.82 14.86
C THR A 104 -0.06 3.24 16.32
N LYS A 105 0.71 4.25 16.73
CA LYS A 105 0.47 4.96 17.99
C LYS A 105 -0.80 5.82 17.85
N PHE A 106 -1.65 5.76 18.85
CA PHE A 106 -2.89 6.51 18.89
C PHE A 106 -3.30 6.80 20.33
N ASP A 107 -4.17 7.78 20.54
CA ASP A 107 -4.57 8.24 21.90
C ASP A 107 -5.39 7.21 22.69
N ILE A 108 -5.88 6.15 22.04
CA ILE A 108 -6.57 5.04 22.68
C ILE A 108 -5.80 3.75 22.54
N GLU A 109 -5.93 2.84 23.50
CA GLU A 109 -5.22 1.55 23.50
C GLU A 109 -5.80 0.55 22.48
N GLU A 110 -7.06 0.71 22.11
CA GLU A 110 -7.77 -0.19 21.20
C GLU A 110 -7.33 0.02 19.74
N VAL A 111 -6.10 -0.38 19.44
CA VAL A 111 -5.48 -0.30 18.12
C VAL A 111 -5.12 -1.70 17.63
N GLY A 112 -5.53 -2.03 16.41
CA GLY A 112 -5.20 -3.30 15.75
C GLY A 112 -3.73 -3.34 15.31
N THR A 113 -3.24 -4.57 15.18
CA THR A 113 -1.90 -4.84 14.67
C THR A 113 -2.02 -5.58 13.33
N PRO A 114 -1.35 -5.12 12.27
CA PRO A 114 -1.31 -5.84 11.00
C PRO A 114 -0.88 -7.30 11.19
N LEU A 115 -1.49 -8.21 10.45
CA LEU A 115 -1.14 -9.63 10.54
C LEU A 115 0.27 -9.85 9.95
N PRO A 116 1.16 -10.52 10.67
CA PRO A 116 2.51 -10.80 10.18
C PRO A 116 2.48 -11.81 9.02
N PHE A 117 3.41 -11.67 8.10
CA PHE A 117 3.60 -12.61 7.00
C PHE A 117 5.08 -12.75 6.63
N LYS A 118 5.43 -13.87 5.99
CA LYS A 118 6.79 -14.08 5.46
C LYS A 118 6.90 -13.50 4.06
N TRP A 119 7.94 -12.71 3.84
CA TRP A 119 8.29 -12.19 2.52
C TRP A 119 8.94 -13.26 1.66
N GLY A 120 8.49 -13.38 0.42
CA GLY A 120 9.01 -14.27 -0.63
C GLY A 120 8.54 -13.77 -1.98
N ASP A 121 8.99 -14.37 -3.08
CA ASP A 121 8.68 -13.87 -4.44
C ASP A 121 7.19 -13.78 -4.72
N CYS A 122 6.43 -14.81 -4.37
CA CYS A 122 5.00 -14.78 -4.55
C CYS A 122 4.33 -13.74 -3.64
N LYS A 123 4.84 -13.57 -2.43
CA LYS A 123 4.33 -12.58 -1.48
C LYS A 123 4.57 -11.15 -1.97
N LEU A 124 5.76 -10.86 -2.52
CA LEU A 124 6.02 -9.58 -3.17
C LEU A 124 4.99 -9.29 -4.26
N LYS A 125 4.73 -10.26 -5.14
CA LYS A 125 3.76 -10.13 -6.22
C LYS A 125 2.36 -9.81 -5.69
N THR A 126 1.88 -10.56 -4.69
CA THR A 126 0.53 -10.36 -4.14
C THR A 126 0.39 -9.06 -3.36
N VAL A 127 1.37 -8.69 -2.55
CA VAL A 127 1.39 -7.43 -1.81
C VAL A 127 1.36 -6.23 -2.76
N SER A 128 2.02 -6.30 -3.92
CA SER A 128 2.09 -5.19 -4.87
C SER A 128 0.73 -4.70 -5.38
N TYR A 129 -0.32 -5.54 -5.33
CA TYR A 129 -1.69 -5.12 -5.65
C TYR A 129 -2.65 -5.20 -4.44
N GLY A 130 -2.10 -5.37 -3.22
CA GLY A 130 -2.86 -5.29 -1.97
C GLY A 130 -3.47 -6.59 -1.49
N HIS A 131 -3.02 -7.75 -2.01
CA HIS A 131 -3.51 -9.05 -1.59
C HIS A 131 -2.56 -9.72 -0.59
N GLY A 132 -3.14 -10.27 0.49
CA GLY A 132 -2.38 -10.91 1.57
C GLY A 132 -1.60 -9.94 2.47
N ILE A 133 -1.92 -8.65 2.43
CA ILE A 133 -1.45 -7.63 3.37
C ILE A 133 -2.65 -7.03 4.08
N THR A 134 -2.53 -6.87 5.38
CA THR A 134 -3.62 -6.36 6.22
C THR A 134 -3.16 -5.16 7.03
N THR A 135 -4.08 -4.24 7.30
CA THR A 135 -3.85 -3.11 8.20
C THR A 135 -5.19 -2.56 8.72
N THR A 136 -5.15 -1.54 9.56
CA THR A 136 -6.37 -0.88 10.04
C THR A 136 -6.74 0.31 9.15
N PRO A 137 -8.03 0.72 9.10
CA PRO A 137 -8.44 1.95 8.41
C PRO A 137 -7.67 3.19 8.89
N LEU A 138 -7.37 3.29 10.18
CA LEU A 138 -6.56 4.37 10.74
C LEU A 138 -5.16 4.41 10.13
N GLN A 139 -4.49 3.26 10.00
CA GLN A 139 -3.17 3.19 9.38
C GLN A 139 -3.19 3.59 7.91
N ILE A 140 -4.22 3.19 7.17
CA ILE A 140 -4.41 3.59 5.78
C ILE A 140 -4.61 5.09 5.67
N ALA A 141 -5.48 5.68 6.50
CA ALA A 141 -5.68 7.13 6.52
C ALA A 141 -4.38 7.88 6.82
N LYS A 142 -3.59 7.40 7.80
CA LYS A 142 -2.25 7.94 8.11
C LYS A 142 -1.33 7.87 6.89
N ALA A 143 -1.23 6.71 6.25
CA ALA A 143 -0.34 6.50 5.10
C ALA A 143 -0.73 7.38 3.90
N TYR A 144 -2.01 7.48 3.57
CA TYR A 144 -2.50 8.40 2.53
C TYR A 144 -2.25 9.86 2.88
N SER A 145 -2.42 10.24 4.14
CA SER A 145 -2.11 11.60 4.60
C SER A 145 -0.63 11.95 4.39
N ILE A 146 0.29 11.00 4.59
CA ILE A 146 1.72 11.18 4.31
C ILE A 146 1.95 11.40 2.80
N LEU A 147 1.30 10.62 1.93
CA LEU A 147 1.42 10.80 0.49
C LEU A 147 0.91 12.16 0.02
N SER A 148 -0.19 12.65 0.59
CA SER A 148 -0.89 13.86 0.14
C SER A 148 -0.37 15.16 0.76
N ASN A 149 0.41 15.11 1.84
CA ASN A 149 0.92 16.30 2.52
C ASN A 149 2.35 16.70 2.15
N GLY A 150 2.88 16.13 1.07
CA GLY A 150 4.25 16.34 0.63
C GLY A 150 5.26 15.41 1.33
N GLY A 151 4.82 14.27 1.86
CA GLY A 151 5.69 13.23 2.42
C GLY A 151 6.10 13.44 3.87
N TYR A 152 5.36 14.24 4.62
CA TYR A 152 5.66 14.49 6.04
C TYR A 152 4.92 13.51 6.94
N GLU A 153 5.62 13.04 7.98
CA GLU A 153 5.04 12.19 8.99
C GLU A 153 3.86 12.86 9.70
N ILE A 154 2.82 12.07 9.96
CA ILE A 154 1.63 12.47 10.72
C ILE A 154 1.42 11.49 11.87
N GLU A 155 1.16 12.02 13.04
CA GLU A 155 0.64 11.26 14.18
C GLU A 155 -0.85 11.55 14.34
N PRO A 156 -1.71 10.55 14.10
CA PRO A 156 -3.15 10.72 14.29
C PRO A 156 -3.44 10.94 15.77
N THR A 157 -4.40 11.85 16.08
CA THR A 157 -4.79 12.18 17.44
C THR A 157 -6.26 12.57 17.50
N LEU A 158 -6.92 12.29 18.62
CA LEU A 158 -8.27 12.77 18.96
C LEU A 158 -8.22 14.10 19.69
N ILE A 159 -7.03 14.53 20.12
CA ILE A 159 -6.84 15.74 20.90
C ILE A 159 -6.65 16.91 19.96
N LYS A 160 -7.54 17.92 20.05
CA LYS A 160 -7.38 19.18 19.31
C LYS A 160 -6.09 19.88 19.74
N LYS A 161 -5.20 20.13 18.78
CA LYS A 161 -3.97 20.91 18.98
C LYS A 161 -4.16 22.31 18.44
N ASN A 162 -3.68 23.31 19.17
CA ASN A 162 -3.73 24.72 18.72
C ASN A 162 -2.70 25.03 17.63
N HIS A 163 -1.65 24.25 17.54
CA HIS A 163 -0.60 24.39 16.53
C HIS A 163 -0.31 23.03 15.89
N TYR A 164 -0.18 23.03 14.57
CA TYR A 164 0.27 21.85 13.83
C TYR A 164 1.79 21.80 13.86
N ILE A 165 2.33 20.70 14.39
CA ILE A 165 3.76 20.42 14.35
C ILE A 165 4.00 19.52 13.14
N LYS A 166 4.73 20.04 12.16
CA LYS A 166 5.13 19.28 10.99
C LYS A 166 6.11 18.18 11.40
N GLY A 167 5.76 16.93 11.12
CA GLY A 167 6.61 15.78 11.40
C GLY A 167 7.85 15.71 10.50
N ASN A 168 8.64 14.65 10.63
CA ASN A 168 9.82 14.42 9.80
C ASN A 168 9.42 14.22 8.34
N LYS A 169 10.26 14.69 7.41
CA LYS A 169 10.06 14.39 5.99
C LYS A 169 10.45 12.94 5.73
N LEU A 170 9.48 12.13 5.36
CA LEU A 170 9.65 10.70 5.10
C LEU A 170 9.85 10.42 3.59
N LEU A 171 9.22 11.17 2.71
CA LEU A 171 9.25 10.95 1.27
C LEU A 171 9.91 12.13 0.55
N ASN A 172 10.58 11.86 -0.57
CA ASN A 172 11.35 12.86 -1.31
C ASN A 172 10.45 13.76 -2.19
N HIS A 173 9.30 13.27 -2.58
CA HIS A 173 8.34 13.97 -3.45
C HIS A 173 6.93 13.93 -2.88
#